data_a6e2ce2d91035cde7d0b320bab236aee
#
_entry.id   a6e2ce2d91035cde7d0b320bab236aee
#
_cell.length_a   1.000
_cell.length_b   1.000
_cell.length_c   1.000
_cell.angle_alpha   90.00
_cell.angle_beta   90.00
_cell.angle_gamma   90.00
#
_symmetry.space_group_name_H-M   'P 1'
#
loop_
_entity.id
_entity.type
_entity.pdbx_description
1 polymer ?
#
loop_
_entity_poly.entity_id
_entity_poly.type
_entity_poly.pdbx_seq_one_letter_code
_entity_poly.pdbx_strand_id
1 'polypeptide(L)'
;MKWMYGKQDWKTRERGLENCYLMTNGLGGFSSMTMTGAVSRNDHALLMACTTAPNCRYNMIHRLKEELLTETGDVLTLSTQEFEEQTPEDGYLHLAAFSYEDTPIWRFLVNGVEIKKEIGMPQEENTVALRYEIKNRSSRNVEFVLTPFFQFVPKGADLLPDQEIVFTKGAVESEGMTLHLRTNGMIKEIAETEEVYFYRYDVCDGRRAYGHARANHQIRLQAEAGKQVVLEVVYEMEPSKNSAQTIIEQTKADRKQLEETAGFTSEAGKMLSKSARQFVSKRESTGGDTILAGYPFFEDLSLIHISEPTRP
;
A
#
# COMPACT_ATOMS: atom_id res chain seq x y z
N MET A 1 -1.34 -12.37 17.78
CA MET A 1 -0.61 -11.23 18.45
C MET A 1 -0.71 -10.00 17.56
N LYS A 2 -1.03 -8.85 18.15
CA LYS A 2 -1.18 -7.59 17.43
C LYS A 2 0.04 -6.69 17.67
N TRP A 3 0.71 -6.28 16.60
CA TRP A 3 1.74 -5.25 16.69
C TRP A 3 1.08 -3.89 16.81
N MET A 4 1.54 -3.07 17.75
CA MET A 4 1.04 -1.73 17.97
C MET A 4 2.21 -0.77 18.16
N TYR A 5 2.16 0.33 17.43
CA TYR A 5 3.11 1.42 17.48
C TYR A 5 2.36 2.73 17.74
N GLY A 6 2.95 3.64 18.46
CA GLY A 6 2.40 4.93 18.82
C GLY A 6 3.36 6.08 18.54
N LYS A 7 2.98 7.29 18.94
CA LYS A 7 3.77 8.50 18.67
C LYS A 7 5.22 8.46 19.18
N GLN A 8 5.50 7.65 20.17
CA GLN A 8 6.86 7.47 20.68
C GLN A 8 7.78 6.71 19.72
N ASP A 9 7.22 5.93 18.79
CA ASP A 9 7.97 5.11 17.84
C ASP A 9 8.38 5.93 16.60
N TRP A 10 7.72 7.08 16.34
CA TRP A 10 8.02 8.02 15.25
C TRP A 10 8.09 9.47 15.73
N LYS A 11 8.93 9.75 16.73
CA LYS A 11 9.15 11.11 17.23
C LYS A 11 9.72 12.07 16.20
N THR A 12 10.45 11.54 15.23
CA THR A 12 10.98 12.27 14.08
C THR A 12 10.55 11.57 12.78
N ARG A 13 10.66 12.27 11.65
CA ARG A 13 10.37 11.70 10.35
C ARG A 13 11.24 10.48 10.09
N GLU A 14 12.55 10.56 10.33
CA GLU A 14 13.50 9.46 10.13
C GLU A 14 13.07 8.19 10.87
N ARG A 15 12.68 8.34 12.14
CA ARG A 15 12.18 7.20 12.94
C ARG A 15 10.89 6.60 12.36
N GLY A 16 10.02 7.44 11.79
CA GLY A 16 8.79 6.99 11.13
C GLY A 16 9.03 6.23 9.83
N LEU A 17 10.20 6.38 9.22
CA LEU A 17 10.58 5.72 7.97
C LEU A 17 11.31 4.38 8.16
N GLU A 18 11.71 4.01 9.38
CA GLU A 18 12.55 2.82 9.63
C GLU A 18 11.82 1.49 9.47
N ASN A 19 10.56 1.42 9.89
CA ASN A 19 9.80 0.19 9.92
C ASN A 19 8.71 0.17 8.85
N CYS A 20 8.57 -0.98 8.17
CA CYS A 20 7.62 -1.18 7.09
C CYS A 20 6.64 -2.29 7.42
N TYR A 21 5.43 -2.22 6.86
CA TYR A 21 4.55 -3.36 6.80
C TYR A 21 4.76 -4.13 5.50
N LEU A 22 4.30 -5.38 5.46
CA LEU A 22 4.27 -6.21 4.27
C LEU A 22 2.94 -6.97 4.21
N MET A 23 2.26 -6.89 3.08
CA MET A 23 1.18 -7.77 2.67
C MET A 23 1.53 -8.37 1.32
N THR A 24 1.17 -9.63 1.08
CA THR A 24 1.45 -10.34 -0.17
C THR A 24 0.21 -11.04 -0.69
N ASN A 25 0.09 -11.16 -2.01
CA ASN A 25 -1.06 -11.76 -2.66
C ASN A 25 -0.86 -13.23 -3.10
N GLY A 26 0.27 -13.84 -2.77
CA GLY A 26 0.57 -15.23 -3.18
C GLY A 26 0.92 -15.40 -4.66
N LEU A 27 0.96 -14.34 -5.46
CA LEU A 27 1.44 -14.34 -6.85
C LEU A 27 2.86 -13.75 -6.98
N GLY A 28 3.43 -13.25 -5.88
CA GLY A 28 4.66 -12.45 -5.88
C GLY A 28 4.40 -10.95 -5.81
N GLY A 29 3.15 -10.51 -6.00
CA GLY A 29 2.73 -9.14 -5.75
C GLY A 29 2.64 -8.81 -4.27
N PHE A 30 2.74 -7.52 -3.93
CA PHE A 30 2.75 -7.09 -2.53
C PHE A 30 2.32 -5.63 -2.36
N SER A 31 2.01 -5.29 -1.11
CA SER A 31 1.92 -3.92 -0.60
C SER A 31 2.93 -3.76 0.53
N SER A 32 3.83 -2.79 0.41
CA SER A 32 4.83 -2.49 1.44
C SER A 32 5.20 -1.01 1.39
N MET A 33 5.01 -0.33 2.52
CA MET A 33 5.43 1.04 2.77
C MET A 33 5.82 1.16 4.23
N THR A 34 6.34 2.31 4.62
CA THR A 34 6.66 2.55 6.03
C THR A 34 5.41 2.59 6.90
N MET A 35 5.57 2.46 8.22
CA MET A 35 4.46 2.59 9.18
C MET A 35 3.79 3.97 9.15
N THR A 36 4.48 4.99 8.65
CA THR A 36 3.92 6.33 8.44
C THR A 36 3.30 6.52 7.05
N GLY A 37 3.27 5.47 6.23
CA GLY A 37 2.69 5.49 4.88
C GLY A 37 3.58 6.09 3.80
N ALA A 38 4.86 6.33 4.10
CA ALA A 38 5.83 6.87 3.15
C ALA A 38 6.49 5.80 2.29
N VAL A 39 6.97 6.19 1.12
CA VAL A 39 7.92 5.42 0.33
C VAL A 39 9.33 5.92 0.62
N SER A 40 10.16 5.08 1.21
CA SER A 40 11.56 5.37 1.56
C SER A 40 12.54 4.51 0.75
N ARG A 41 11.99 3.74 -0.20
CA ARG A 41 12.69 2.89 -1.17
C ARG A 41 11.95 2.87 -2.50
N ASN A 42 12.69 2.70 -3.60
CA ASN A 42 12.10 2.56 -4.93
C ASN A 42 11.20 1.31 -5.06
N ASP A 43 11.53 0.26 -4.30
CA ASP A 43 10.74 -0.99 -4.28
C ASP A 43 9.52 -0.92 -3.34
N HIS A 44 9.25 0.20 -2.67
CA HIS A 44 8.00 0.38 -1.93
C HIS A 44 6.84 0.64 -2.89
N ALA A 45 5.68 0.12 -2.55
CA ALA A 45 4.44 0.36 -3.29
C ALA A 45 3.22 0.13 -2.39
N LEU A 46 2.14 0.86 -2.67
CA LEU A 46 0.81 0.48 -2.20
C LEU A 46 0.34 -0.78 -2.93
N LEU A 47 0.61 -0.85 -4.26
CA LEU A 47 0.34 -2.04 -5.06
C LEU A 47 1.51 -2.31 -6.00
N MET A 48 2.32 -3.30 -5.64
CA MET A 48 3.22 -3.98 -6.55
C MET A 48 2.48 -5.20 -7.12
N ALA A 49 2.00 -5.10 -8.34
CA ALA A 49 1.30 -6.20 -9.00
C ALA A 49 2.29 -7.23 -9.57
N CYS A 50 1.86 -8.47 -9.70
CA CYS A 50 2.63 -9.51 -10.37
C CYS A 50 1.84 -10.07 -11.54
N THR A 51 2.26 -9.78 -12.76
CA THR A 51 1.57 -10.17 -14.00
C THR A 51 1.90 -11.59 -14.44
N THR A 52 3.07 -12.11 -14.07
CA THR A 52 3.48 -13.51 -14.27
C THR A 52 4.21 -13.98 -13.02
N ALA A 53 3.54 -14.85 -12.28
CA ALA A 53 4.02 -15.29 -10.96
C ALA A 53 5.30 -16.15 -11.08
N PRO A 54 6.30 -15.91 -10.21
CA PRO A 54 6.32 -14.97 -9.08
C PRO A 54 7.11 -13.67 -9.33
N ASN A 55 7.74 -13.50 -10.49
CA ASN A 55 8.83 -12.52 -10.66
C ASN A 55 8.49 -11.31 -11.54
N CYS A 56 7.50 -11.40 -12.45
CA CYS A 56 7.14 -10.27 -13.31
C CYS A 56 6.32 -9.24 -12.52
N ARG A 57 7.01 -8.41 -11.75
CA ARG A 57 6.41 -7.44 -10.84
C ARG A 57 6.47 -6.03 -11.40
N TYR A 58 5.36 -5.31 -11.25
CA TYR A 58 5.22 -3.92 -11.69
C TYR A 58 4.73 -3.04 -10.55
N ASN A 59 5.39 -1.91 -10.32
CA ASN A 59 4.92 -0.89 -9.40
C ASN A 59 3.75 -0.14 -10.04
N MET A 60 2.53 -0.47 -9.63
CA MET A 60 1.32 0.13 -10.19
C MET A 60 0.98 1.41 -9.45
N ILE A 61 0.81 1.33 -8.13
CA ILE A 61 0.53 2.47 -7.26
C ILE A 61 1.70 2.61 -6.29
N HIS A 62 2.49 3.65 -6.49
CA HIS A 62 3.68 3.88 -5.69
C HIS A 62 3.31 4.37 -4.30
N ARG A 63 2.49 5.44 -4.22
CA ARG A 63 2.08 6.03 -2.95
C ARG A 63 0.67 6.64 -3.01
N LEU A 64 0.15 6.99 -1.83
CA LEU A 64 -1.04 7.82 -1.67
C LEU A 64 -0.66 9.12 -0.95
N LYS A 65 -1.15 10.25 -1.45
CA LYS A 65 -1.19 11.50 -0.72
C LYS A 65 -2.57 11.66 -0.11
N GLU A 66 -2.61 11.86 1.20
CA GLU A 66 -3.83 11.94 2.00
C GLU A 66 -3.90 13.32 2.64
N GLU A 67 -4.98 14.03 2.42
CA GLU A 67 -5.15 15.40 2.87
C GLU A 67 -6.56 15.61 3.44
N LEU A 68 -6.66 16.51 4.40
CA LEU A 68 -7.92 16.99 4.95
C LEU A 68 -8.05 18.49 4.69
N LEU A 69 -9.01 18.88 3.87
CA LEU A 69 -9.30 20.27 3.59
C LEU A 69 -10.37 20.78 4.54
N THR A 70 -10.15 21.95 5.13
CA THR A 70 -11.11 22.61 6.01
C THR A 70 -11.95 23.63 5.23
N GLU A 71 -13.10 24.01 5.77
CA GLU A 71 -13.93 25.08 5.19
C GLU A 71 -13.19 26.44 5.11
N THR A 72 -12.16 26.63 5.92
CA THR A 72 -11.33 27.85 5.92
C THR A 72 -10.26 27.85 4.83
N GLY A 73 -10.14 26.74 4.08
CA GLY A 73 -9.15 26.59 3.01
C GLY A 73 -7.81 26.05 3.48
N ASP A 74 -7.66 25.70 4.77
CA ASP A 74 -6.43 25.08 5.26
C ASP A 74 -6.36 23.64 4.76
N VAL A 75 -5.14 23.23 4.36
CA VAL A 75 -4.81 21.87 3.94
C VAL A 75 -3.98 21.21 5.03
N LEU A 76 -4.48 20.12 5.60
CA LEU A 76 -3.80 19.33 6.62
C LEU A 76 -3.34 18.02 5.97
N THR A 77 -2.04 17.90 5.71
CA THR A 77 -1.45 16.71 5.11
C THR A 77 -1.33 15.60 6.16
N LEU A 78 -1.89 14.43 5.83
CA LEU A 78 -1.84 13.21 6.69
C LEU A 78 -0.75 12.25 6.24
N SER A 79 -0.33 12.32 4.99
CA SER A 79 0.77 11.53 4.45
C SER A 79 2.12 12.06 4.92
N THR A 80 3.09 11.14 5.03
CA THR A 80 4.49 11.44 5.33
C THR A 80 5.32 11.13 4.10
N GLN A 81 6.21 12.05 3.66
CA GLN A 81 7.09 11.79 2.53
C GLN A 81 8.29 12.72 2.51
N GLU A 82 9.41 12.22 2.00
CA GLU A 82 10.60 13.00 1.66
C GLU A 82 10.71 13.11 0.13
N PHE A 83 11.07 14.31 -0.34
CA PHE A 83 11.20 14.64 -1.76
C PHE A 83 12.61 15.15 -2.08
N GLU A 84 12.95 15.25 -3.36
CA GLU A 84 14.24 15.77 -3.80
C GLU A 84 14.36 17.27 -3.50
N GLU A 85 13.42 18.08 -3.98
CA GLU A 85 13.49 19.53 -3.89
C GLU A 85 12.31 20.16 -3.12
N GLN A 86 11.23 19.40 -2.92
CA GLN A 86 10.04 19.92 -2.24
C GLN A 86 10.17 19.83 -0.71
N THR A 87 9.40 20.68 -0.04
CA THR A 87 9.23 20.56 1.42
C THR A 87 8.65 19.20 1.77
N PRO A 88 9.26 18.45 2.68
CA PRO A 88 8.75 17.15 3.10
C PRO A 88 7.36 17.25 3.73
N GLU A 89 6.58 16.20 3.59
CA GLU A 89 5.30 16.02 4.28
C GLU A 89 5.51 15.39 5.66
N ASP A 90 4.89 15.99 6.66
CA ASP A 90 5.04 15.60 8.07
C ASP A 90 3.74 15.02 8.67
N GLY A 91 2.98 14.27 7.90
CA GLY A 91 1.72 13.65 8.36
C GLY A 91 1.87 12.71 9.55
N TYR A 92 3.08 12.21 9.83
CA TYR A 92 3.38 11.44 11.05
C TYR A 92 3.03 12.22 12.33
N LEU A 93 3.00 13.55 12.29
CA LEU A 93 2.56 14.39 13.40
C LEU A 93 1.09 14.19 13.77
N HIS A 94 0.27 13.82 12.79
CA HIS A 94 -1.16 13.54 12.96
C HIS A 94 -1.45 12.05 13.18
N LEU A 95 -0.49 11.16 12.94
CA LEU A 95 -0.62 9.73 13.14
C LEU A 95 -0.59 9.42 14.65
N ALA A 96 -1.70 8.93 15.17
CA ALA A 96 -1.85 8.59 16.59
C ALA A 96 -1.40 7.14 16.89
N ALA A 97 -1.68 6.20 15.98
CA ALA A 97 -1.30 4.80 16.14
C ALA A 97 -1.23 4.09 14.78
N PHE A 98 -0.34 3.13 14.70
CA PHE A 98 -0.31 2.08 13.69
C PHE A 98 -0.47 0.72 14.36
N SER A 99 -1.21 -0.18 13.76
CA SER A 99 -1.31 -1.54 14.25
C SER A 99 -1.39 -2.54 13.10
N TYR A 100 -0.81 -3.73 13.31
CA TYR A 100 -0.86 -4.81 12.34
C TYR A 100 -1.06 -6.14 13.05
N GLU A 101 -2.10 -6.84 12.69
CA GLU A 101 -2.38 -8.22 13.10
C GLU A 101 -2.66 -9.09 11.86
N ASP A 102 -3.78 -8.87 11.20
CA ASP A 102 -4.13 -9.49 9.93
C ASP A 102 -4.07 -8.49 8.77
N THR A 103 -4.37 -7.23 9.06
CA THR A 103 -4.31 -6.09 8.13
C THR A 103 -3.64 -4.91 8.80
N PRO A 104 -2.91 -4.06 8.05
CA PRO A 104 -2.36 -2.82 8.59
C PRO A 104 -3.48 -1.78 8.79
N ILE A 105 -3.46 -1.13 9.96
CA ILE A 105 -4.44 -0.12 10.35
C ILE A 105 -3.72 1.11 10.87
N TRP A 106 -4.00 2.26 10.28
CA TRP A 106 -3.56 3.58 10.71
C TRP A 106 -4.70 4.33 11.40
N ARG A 107 -4.38 5.09 12.43
CA ARG A 107 -5.31 5.99 13.10
C ARG A 107 -4.70 7.38 13.15
N PHE A 108 -5.35 8.32 12.48
CA PHE A 108 -4.97 9.73 12.51
C PHE A 108 -5.93 10.50 13.41
N LEU A 109 -5.41 11.52 14.08
CA LEU A 109 -6.18 12.44 14.88
C LEU A 109 -5.70 13.87 14.62
N VAL A 110 -6.56 14.69 14.03
CA VAL A 110 -6.24 16.04 13.60
C VAL A 110 -7.47 16.95 13.73
N ASN A 111 -7.35 18.06 14.47
CA ASN A 111 -8.37 19.10 14.60
C ASN A 111 -9.79 18.56 14.91
N GLY A 112 -9.89 17.54 15.77
CA GLY A 112 -11.18 16.93 16.14
C GLY A 112 -11.71 15.93 15.09
N VAL A 113 -10.96 15.63 14.04
CA VAL A 113 -11.28 14.57 13.07
C VAL A 113 -10.45 13.34 13.38
N GLU A 114 -11.12 12.21 13.54
CA GLU A 114 -10.51 10.88 13.69
C GLU A 114 -10.65 10.13 12.38
N ILE A 115 -9.53 9.63 11.83
CA ILE A 115 -9.52 8.85 10.59
C ILE A 115 -8.86 7.50 10.87
N LYS A 116 -9.59 6.41 10.59
CA LYS A 116 -9.05 5.05 10.56
C LYS A 116 -8.91 4.63 9.11
N LYS A 117 -7.68 4.34 8.69
CA LYS A 117 -7.36 3.73 7.41
C LYS A 117 -7.05 2.25 7.62
N GLU A 118 -7.57 1.40 6.74
CA GLU A 118 -7.28 -0.03 6.71
C GLU A 118 -7.07 -0.49 5.27
N ILE A 119 -6.12 -1.41 5.05
CA ILE A 119 -5.79 -1.94 3.73
C ILE A 119 -6.02 -3.45 3.72
N GLY A 120 -6.60 -3.97 2.64
CA GLY A 120 -6.74 -5.40 2.34
C GLY A 120 -6.12 -5.74 0.98
N MET A 121 -5.58 -6.95 0.88
CA MET A 121 -5.04 -7.52 -0.34
C MET A 121 -5.43 -9.00 -0.39
N PRO A 122 -6.33 -9.38 -1.31
CA PRO A 122 -6.79 -10.76 -1.42
C PRO A 122 -5.70 -11.66 -2.00
N GLN A 123 -5.80 -12.95 -1.73
CA GLN A 123 -4.88 -13.93 -2.30
C GLN A 123 -5.21 -14.19 -3.77
N GLU A 124 -4.17 -14.41 -4.57
CA GLU A 124 -4.22 -14.76 -5.99
C GLU A 124 -4.85 -13.67 -6.90
N GLU A 125 -4.88 -12.41 -6.42
CA GLU A 125 -5.39 -11.27 -7.18
C GLU A 125 -4.42 -10.08 -7.09
N ASN A 126 -4.28 -9.31 -8.20
CA ASN A 126 -3.56 -8.04 -8.20
C ASN A 126 -4.51 -6.89 -7.82
N THR A 127 -4.94 -6.91 -6.57
CA THR A 127 -5.97 -6.03 -6.01
C THR A 127 -5.51 -5.43 -4.70
N VAL A 128 -5.75 -4.15 -4.50
CA VAL A 128 -5.63 -3.48 -3.19
C VAL A 128 -6.92 -2.75 -2.86
N ALA A 129 -7.41 -2.98 -1.65
CA ALA A 129 -8.59 -2.34 -1.12
C ALA A 129 -8.22 -1.42 0.06
N LEU A 130 -8.79 -0.23 0.07
CA LEU A 130 -8.60 0.77 1.12
C LEU A 130 -9.96 1.16 1.70
N ARG A 131 -10.03 1.25 3.00
CA ARG A 131 -11.23 1.70 3.72
C ARG A 131 -10.85 2.73 4.75
N TYR A 132 -11.44 3.91 4.62
CA TYR A 132 -11.27 5.02 5.57
C TYR A 132 -12.58 5.24 6.32
N GLU A 133 -12.54 5.13 7.65
CA GLU A 133 -13.62 5.57 8.53
C GLU A 133 -13.25 6.94 9.06
N ILE A 134 -14.03 7.96 8.68
CA ILE A 134 -13.79 9.37 9.03
C ILE A 134 -14.86 9.82 9.99
N LYS A 135 -14.48 10.12 11.24
CA LYS A 135 -15.37 10.66 12.26
C LYS A 135 -15.03 12.12 12.49
N ASN A 136 -15.85 13.00 11.94
CA ASN A 136 -15.69 14.43 12.15
C ASN A 136 -16.40 14.85 13.43
N ARG A 137 -15.64 15.03 14.51
CA ARG A 137 -16.15 15.53 15.80
C ARG A 137 -15.97 17.03 15.95
N SER A 138 -15.48 17.71 14.93
CA SER A 138 -15.33 19.16 14.91
C SER A 138 -16.68 19.84 14.64
N SER A 139 -16.73 21.17 14.81
CA SER A 139 -17.91 21.98 14.50
C SER A 139 -17.99 22.46 13.04
N ARG A 140 -17.07 22.03 12.18
CA ARG A 140 -16.95 22.44 10.76
C ARG A 140 -16.93 21.24 9.85
N ASN A 141 -17.43 21.42 8.62
CA ASN A 141 -17.27 20.38 7.61
C ASN A 141 -15.81 20.28 7.16
N VAL A 142 -15.42 19.11 6.73
CA VAL A 142 -14.10 18.86 6.15
C VAL A 142 -14.25 18.00 4.90
N GLU A 143 -13.32 18.12 3.97
CA GLU A 143 -13.22 17.25 2.81
C GLU A 143 -11.96 16.42 2.90
N PHE A 144 -12.11 15.10 2.85
CA PHE A 144 -10.98 14.18 2.72
C PHE A 144 -10.62 14.03 1.25
N VAL A 145 -9.34 14.18 0.94
CA VAL A 145 -8.81 14.08 -0.42
C VAL A 145 -7.72 13.02 -0.45
N LEU A 146 -7.86 12.07 -1.36
CA LEU A 146 -6.92 11.02 -1.62
C LEU A 146 -6.39 11.18 -3.05
N THR A 147 -5.07 11.34 -3.19
CA THR A 147 -4.39 11.45 -4.49
C THR A 147 -3.43 10.26 -4.65
N PRO A 148 -3.74 9.29 -5.51
CA PRO A 148 -2.84 8.19 -5.82
C PRO A 148 -1.77 8.61 -6.83
N PHE A 149 -0.54 8.14 -6.62
CA PHE A 149 0.59 8.32 -7.51
C PHE A 149 1.00 6.99 -8.14
N PHE A 150 1.10 6.96 -9.45
CA PHE A 150 1.28 5.78 -10.28
C PHE A 150 2.65 5.75 -10.93
N GLN A 151 3.14 4.54 -11.23
CA GLN A 151 4.37 4.34 -12.00
C GLN A 151 4.17 3.42 -13.21
N PHE A 152 3.53 2.27 -13.08
CA PHE A 152 3.39 1.25 -14.14
C PHE A 152 4.73 0.81 -14.72
N VAL A 153 5.72 0.62 -13.87
CA VAL A 153 7.08 0.23 -14.27
C VAL A 153 7.49 -1.10 -13.66
N PRO A 154 8.39 -1.85 -14.28
CA PRO A 154 8.97 -3.04 -13.67
C PRO A 154 9.61 -2.72 -12.32
N LYS A 155 9.52 -3.64 -11.37
CA LYS A 155 10.15 -3.50 -10.05
C LYS A 155 11.62 -3.07 -10.19
N GLY A 156 12.01 -2.05 -9.45
CA GLY A 156 13.37 -1.48 -9.47
C GLY A 156 13.62 -0.46 -10.59
N ALA A 157 12.71 -0.34 -11.56
CA ALA A 157 12.77 0.71 -12.57
C ALA A 157 12.23 2.05 -12.05
N ASP A 158 12.28 3.07 -12.88
CA ASP A 158 11.67 4.37 -12.64
C ASP A 158 10.81 4.79 -13.82
N LEU A 159 9.91 5.74 -13.59
CA LEU A 159 9.05 6.30 -14.63
C LEU A 159 9.89 6.90 -15.76
N LEU A 160 9.53 6.60 -16.99
CA LEU A 160 10.17 7.21 -18.15
C LEU A 160 9.60 8.61 -18.40
N PRO A 161 10.41 9.55 -18.87
CA PRO A 161 9.95 10.95 -19.09
C PRO A 161 8.77 11.07 -20.06
N ASP A 162 8.70 10.19 -21.05
CA ASP A 162 7.68 10.14 -22.11
C ASP A 162 6.59 9.09 -21.87
N GLN A 163 6.62 8.41 -20.73
CA GLN A 163 5.59 7.44 -20.37
C GLN A 163 4.27 8.14 -20.04
N GLU A 164 3.22 7.77 -20.73
CA GLU A 164 1.88 8.30 -20.51
C GLU A 164 1.13 7.47 -19.45
N ILE A 165 0.48 8.14 -18.49
CA ILE A 165 -0.42 7.54 -17.52
C ILE A 165 -1.79 8.22 -17.68
N VAL A 166 -2.75 7.50 -18.22
CA VAL A 166 -4.05 8.06 -18.59
C VAL A 166 -5.13 7.57 -17.64
N PHE A 167 -5.98 8.48 -17.14
CA PHE A 167 -7.20 8.12 -16.40
C PHE A 167 -8.40 8.25 -17.32
N THR A 168 -9.13 7.16 -17.52
CA THR A 168 -10.32 7.15 -18.38
C THR A 168 -11.38 6.20 -17.83
N LYS A 169 -12.61 6.69 -17.66
CA LYS A 169 -13.78 5.88 -17.29
C LYS A 169 -13.61 5.01 -16.02
N GLY A 170 -12.88 5.50 -15.03
CA GLY A 170 -12.63 4.77 -13.78
C GLY A 170 -11.52 3.71 -13.90
N ALA A 171 -10.61 3.87 -14.84
CA ALA A 171 -9.41 3.07 -14.95
C ALA A 171 -8.19 3.96 -15.20
N VAL A 172 -7.03 3.50 -14.76
CA VAL A 172 -5.71 4.08 -15.08
C VAL A 172 -5.00 3.14 -16.02
N GLU A 173 -4.51 3.67 -17.13
CA GLU A 173 -3.86 2.89 -18.18
C GLU A 173 -2.46 3.44 -18.45
N SER A 174 -1.49 2.54 -18.57
CA SER A 174 -0.12 2.82 -18.98
C SER A 174 0.58 1.54 -19.42
N GLU A 175 1.47 1.63 -20.42
CA GLU A 175 2.31 0.51 -20.88
C GLU A 175 1.53 -0.78 -21.18
N GLY A 176 0.30 -0.65 -21.73
CA GLY A 176 -0.57 -1.76 -22.05
C GLY A 176 -1.20 -2.46 -20.83
N MET A 177 -1.03 -1.91 -19.63
CA MET A 177 -1.66 -2.41 -18.41
C MET A 177 -2.81 -1.50 -18.01
N THR A 178 -3.86 -2.09 -17.43
CA THR A 178 -5.05 -1.37 -16.94
C THR A 178 -5.25 -1.66 -15.46
N LEU A 179 -5.47 -0.61 -14.69
CA LEU A 179 -5.81 -0.68 -13.27
C LEU A 179 -7.18 -0.04 -13.05
N HIS A 180 -8.18 -0.85 -12.79
CA HIS A 180 -9.56 -0.40 -12.58
C HIS A 180 -9.73 0.21 -11.19
N LEU A 181 -10.48 1.31 -11.11
CA LEU A 181 -10.86 2.00 -9.88
C LEU A 181 -12.33 1.81 -9.58
N ARG A 182 -12.66 1.37 -8.37
CA ARG A 182 -14.01 1.43 -7.79
C ARG A 182 -13.98 2.18 -6.46
N THR A 183 -14.89 3.13 -6.31
CA THR A 183 -15.01 3.94 -5.10
C THR A 183 -16.43 4.48 -4.92
N ASN A 184 -16.80 4.74 -3.69
CA ASN A 184 -18.00 5.53 -3.36
C ASN A 184 -17.69 7.03 -3.17
N GLY A 185 -16.41 7.43 -3.30
CA GLY A 185 -16.01 8.83 -3.30
C GLY A 185 -16.25 9.52 -4.65
N MET A 186 -16.21 10.82 -4.64
CA MET A 186 -16.26 11.62 -5.87
C MET A 186 -14.91 11.63 -6.54
N ILE A 187 -14.83 11.16 -7.77
CA ILE A 187 -13.60 11.20 -8.57
C ILE A 187 -13.52 12.58 -9.23
N LYS A 188 -12.37 13.22 -9.09
CA LYS A 188 -12.04 14.49 -9.75
C LYS A 188 -10.76 14.30 -10.55
N GLU A 189 -10.84 14.42 -11.86
CA GLU A 189 -9.67 14.51 -12.72
C GLU A 189 -8.91 15.81 -12.43
N ILE A 190 -7.59 15.72 -12.41
CA ILE A 190 -6.69 16.86 -12.21
C ILE A 190 -5.67 16.91 -13.35
N ALA A 191 -5.05 18.07 -13.53
CA ALA A 191 -3.86 18.14 -14.38
C ALA A 191 -2.80 17.17 -13.85
N GLU A 192 -2.11 16.49 -14.76
CA GLU A 192 -1.05 15.57 -14.38
C GLU A 192 -0.03 16.28 -13.47
N THR A 193 0.26 15.66 -12.35
CA THR A 193 1.21 16.16 -11.36
C THR A 193 2.25 15.08 -11.13
N GLU A 194 3.52 15.45 -11.22
CA GLU A 194 4.66 14.58 -10.94
C GLU A 194 5.28 14.95 -9.60
N GLU A 195 5.62 13.96 -8.82
CA GLU A 195 6.42 14.09 -7.59
C GLU A 195 7.75 13.32 -7.75
N VAL A 196 8.83 13.89 -7.20
CA VAL A 196 10.17 13.27 -7.18
C VAL A 196 10.52 12.92 -5.75
N TYR A 197 10.49 11.64 -5.45
CA TYR A 197 10.69 11.10 -4.11
C TYR A 197 12.16 10.92 -3.78
N PHE A 198 12.54 11.17 -2.53
CA PHE A 198 13.85 10.82 -1.99
C PHE A 198 13.78 9.49 -1.25
N TYR A 199 14.60 8.54 -1.67
CA TYR A 199 14.67 7.20 -1.11
C TYR A 199 15.83 7.05 -0.13
N ARG A 200 15.61 7.51 1.10
CA ARG A 200 16.63 7.55 2.16
C ARG A 200 17.37 6.23 2.34
N TYR A 201 16.67 5.12 2.38
CA TYR A 201 17.27 3.80 2.64
C TYR A 201 17.90 3.17 1.41
N ASP A 202 17.50 3.52 0.22
CA ASP A 202 18.19 3.11 -0.99
C ASP A 202 19.54 3.81 -1.14
N VAL A 203 19.64 5.06 -0.73
CA VAL A 203 20.92 5.78 -0.66
C VAL A 203 21.89 5.09 0.32
N CYS A 204 21.42 4.67 1.48
CA CYS A 204 22.23 3.94 2.44
C CYS A 204 22.75 2.60 1.89
N ASP A 205 21.99 1.99 0.98
CA ASP A 205 22.32 0.71 0.33
C ASP A 205 23.08 0.89 -1.01
N GLY A 206 23.45 2.13 -1.37
CA GLY A 206 24.13 2.45 -2.63
C GLY A 206 23.27 2.27 -3.87
N ARG A 207 21.92 2.37 -3.71
CA ARG A 207 20.93 2.28 -4.78
C ARG A 207 20.49 3.66 -5.27
N ARG A 208 19.50 3.68 -6.15
CA ARG A 208 18.90 4.91 -6.67
C ARG A 208 18.38 5.81 -5.55
N ALA A 209 18.79 7.08 -5.56
CA ALA A 209 18.42 8.06 -4.54
C ALA A 209 17.00 8.62 -4.74
N TYR A 210 16.53 8.69 -5.97
CA TYR A 210 15.30 9.38 -6.36
C TYR A 210 14.46 8.54 -7.30
N GLY A 211 13.15 8.80 -7.33
CA GLY A 211 12.24 8.20 -8.29
C GLY A 211 10.99 9.05 -8.47
N HIS A 212 10.29 8.83 -9.58
CA HIS A 212 9.19 9.64 -10.05
C HIS A 212 7.88 8.84 -10.00
N ALA A 213 6.78 9.52 -9.69
CA ALA A 213 5.45 8.99 -9.95
C ALA A 213 4.48 10.12 -10.27
N ARG A 214 3.40 9.81 -11.00
CA ARG A 214 2.43 10.78 -11.49
C ARG A 214 1.03 10.50 -10.97
N ALA A 215 0.29 11.58 -10.70
CA ALA A 215 -1.12 11.57 -10.36
C ALA A 215 -1.92 12.34 -11.40
N ASN A 216 -3.13 11.85 -11.73
CA ASN A 216 -4.03 12.46 -12.72
C ASN A 216 -5.48 12.54 -12.24
N HIS A 217 -5.76 12.04 -11.03
CA HIS A 217 -7.08 12.17 -10.41
C HIS A 217 -6.98 12.18 -8.88
N GLN A 218 -8.06 12.61 -8.26
CA GLN A 218 -8.27 12.60 -6.82
C GLN A 218 -9.60 11.91 -6.51
N ILE A 219 -9.66 11.28 -5.35
CA ILE A 219 -10.89 10.73 -4.78
C ILE A 219 -11.24 11.59 -3.56
N ARG A 220 -12.44 12.14 -3.52
CA ARG A 220 -12.87 13.11 -2.52
C ARG A 220 -14.12 12.65 -1.78
N LEU A 221 -14.18 12.92 -0.49
CA LEU A 221 -15.32 12.63 0.34
C LEU A 221 -15.56 13.75 1.35
N GLN A 222 -16.77 14.31 1.37
CA GLN A 222 -17.19 15.29 2.36
C GLN A 222 -17.57 14.60 3.68
N ALA A 223 -17.12 15.17 4.79
CA ALA A 223 -17.49 14.75 6.14
C ALA A 223 -18.08 15.95 6.90
N GLU A 224 -19.40 16.00 7.01
CA GLU A 224 -20.11 17.05 7.74
C GLU A 224 -19.75 17.07 9.23
N ALA A 225 -19.87 18.22 9.84
CA ALA A 225 -19.68 18.42 11.28
C ALA A 225 -20.53 17.44 12.11
N GLY A 226 -19.91 16.75 13.06
CA GLY A 226 -20.57 15.77 13.93
C GLY A 226 -20.94 14.44 13.28
N LYS A 227 -20.59 14.21 12.01
CA LYS A 227 -20.93 12.99 11.27
C LYS A 227 -19.76 12.02 11.14
N GLN A 228 -20.12 10.76 10.87
CA GLN A 228 -19.18 9.71 10.45
C GLN A 228 -19.52 9.30 9.02
N VAL A 229 -18.48 9.20 8.19
CA VAL A 229 -18.59 8.73 6.81
C VAL A 229 -17.52 7.66 6.55
N VAL A 230 -17.73 6.88 5.50
CA VAL A 230 -16.80 5.82 5.09
C VAL A 230 -16.45 6.02 3.62
N LEU A 231 -15.16 6.10 3.32
CA LEU A 231 -14.63 6.05 1.96
C LEU A 231 -14.10 4.64 1.70
N GLU A 232 -14.55 4.04 0.61
CA GLU A 232 -14.04 2.78 0.08
C GLU A 232 -13.39 3.03 -1.28
N VAL A 233 -12.18 2.46 -1.46
CA VAL A 233 -11.42 2.54 -2.71
C VAL A 233 -10.84 1.17 -2.99
N VAL A 234 -11.04 0.68 -4.20
CA VAL A 234 -10.46 -0.57 -4.70
C VAL A 234 -9.76 -0.28 -6.01
N TYR A 235 -8.49 -0.66 -6.09
CA TYR A 235 -7.72 -0.72 -7.33
C TYR A 235 -7.43 -2.18 -7.66
N GLU A 236 -7.75 -2.61 -8.87
CA GLU A 236 -7.66 -4.01 -9.30
C GLU A 236 -7.32 -4.13 -10.79
N MET A 237 -6.47 -5.09 -11.15
CA MET A 237 -6.17 -5.36 -12.56
C MET A 237 -7.31 -6.11 -13.23
N GLU A 238 -7.98 -7.00 -12.51
CA GLU A 238 -9.11 -7.76 -12.98
C GLU A 238 -10.38 -7.32 -12.26
N PRO A 239 -11.38 -6.73 -12.98
CA PRO A 239 -12.55 -6.17 -12.32
C PRO A 239 -13.36 -7.20 -11.55
N SER A 240 -13.62 -6.92 -10.29
CA SER A 240 -14.49 -7.69 -9.40
C SER A 240 -15.73 -6.89 -8.99
N LYS A 241 -16.62 -7.50 -8.16
CA LYS A 241 -17.78 -6.81 -7.58
C LYS A 241 -17.65 -6.61 -6.06
N ASN A 242 -16.53 -7.03 -5.48
CA ASN A 242 -16.34 -7.01 -4.04
C ASN A 242 -16.08 -5.59 -3.55
N SER A 243 -16.77 -5.15 -2.49
CA SER A 243 -16.49 -3.88 -1.82
C SER A 243 -15.12 -3.92 -1.14
N ALA A 244 -14.55 -2.75 -0.80
CA ALA A 244 -13.31 -2.70 -0.03
C ALA A 244 -13.47 -3.40 1.32
N GLN A 245 -14.61 -3.26 1.98
CA GLN A 245 -14.91 -3.97 3.22
C GLN A 245 -14.88 -5.48 3.03
N THR A 246 -15.53 -6.01 1.97
CA THR A 246 -15.55 -7.45 1.68
C THR A 246 -14.13 -8.00 1.45
N ILE A 247 -13.30 -7.28 0.69
CA ILE A 247 -11.91 -7.68 0.43
C ILE A 247 -11.07 -7.67 1.72
N ILE A 248 -11.23 -6.67 2.56
CA ILE A 248 -10.53 -6.59 3.86
C ILE A 248 -10.96 -7.74 4.79
N GLU A 249 -12.26 -8.03 4.84
CA GLU A 249 -12.80 -9.14 5.64
C GLU A 249 -12.29 -10.49 5.13
N GLN A 250 -12.24 -10.70 3.81
CA GLN A 250 -11.65 -11.89 3.19
C GLN A 250 -10.17 -12.01 3.54
N THR A 251 -9.39 -10.95 3.40
CA THR A 251 -7.96 -10.92 3.78
C THR A 251 -7.76 -11.37 5.24
N LYS A 252 -8.60 -10.90 6.16
CA LYS A 252 -8.57 -11.32 7.57
C LYS A 252 -8.95 -12.78 7.76
N ALA A 253 -10.01 -13.22 7.06
CA ALA A 253 -10.48 -14.60 7.14
C ALA A 253 -9.41 -15.59 6.66
N ASP A 254 -8.75 -15.30 5.53
CA ASP A 254 -7.68 -16.14 4.98
C ASP A 254 -6.51 -16.27 5.96
N ARG A 255 -6.09 -15.16 6.58
CA ARG A 255 -5.01 -15.15 7.58
C ARG A 255 -5.39 -15.88 8.85
N LYS A 256 -6.64 -15.81 9.27
CA LYS A 256 -7.16 -16.55 10.43
C LYS A 256 -7.25 -18.05 10.13
N GLN A 257 -7.74 -18.43 8.96
CA GLN A 257 -7.79 -19.81 8.52
C GLN A 257 -6.38 -20.43 8.47
N LEU A 258 -5.41 -19.70 7.99
CA LEU A 258 -4.01 -20.12 7.98
C LEU A 258 -3.48 -20.39 9.40
N GLU A 259 -3.80 -19.52 10.36
CA GLU A 259 -3.44 -19.71 11.77
C GLU A 259 -4.04 -20.98 12.37
N GLU A 260 -5.31 -21.25 12.06
CA GLU A 260 -6.02 -22.45 12.52
C GLU A 260 -5.45 -23.73 11.88
N THR A 261 -5.17 -23.68 10.56
CA THR A 261 -4.65 -24.83 9.79
C THR A 261 -3.23 -25.19 10.17
N ALA A 262 -2.40 -24.21 10.55
CA ALA A 262 -1.01 -24.44 10.94
C ALA A 262 -0.86 -25.25 12.25
N GLY A 263 -1.91 -25.36 13.06
CA GLY A 263 -1.97 -26.21 14.26
C GLY A 263 -1.06 -25.78 15.42
N PHE A 264 -0.46 -24.59 15.36
CA PHE A 264 0.34 -24.08 16.48
C PHE A 264 -0.54 -23.58 17.62
N THR A 265 -0.21 -23.96 18.84
CA THR A 265 -0.93 -23.53 20.05
C THR A 265 -0.39 -22.22 20.62
N SER A 266 0.90 -21.94 20.42
CA SER A 266 1.54 -20.72 20.93
C SER A 266 1.26 -19.52 20.01
N GLU A 267 1.09 -18.33 20.60
CA GLU A 267 0.91 -17.08 19.85
C GLU A 267 2.08 -16.79 18.90
N ALA A 268 3.30 -17.10 19.33
CA ALA A 268 4.49 -16.96 18.48
C ALA A 268 4.44 -17.88 17.26
N GLY A 269 4.06 -19.15 17.44
CA GLY A 269 3.91 -20.11 16.34
C GLY A 269 2.84 -19.68 15.34
N LYS A 270 1.69 -19.24 15.82
CA LYS A 270 0.61 -18.69 14.99
C LYS A 270 1.07 -17.48 14.17
N MET A 271 1.78 -16.57 14.79
CA MET A 271 2.33 -15.39 14.10
C MET A 271 3.37 -15.77 13.05
N LEU A 272 4.29 -16.70 13.37
CA LEU A 272 5.33 -17.16 12.45
C LEU A 272 4.72 -17.88 11.24
N SER A 273 3.64 -18.66 11.41
CA SER A 273 2.96 -19.30 10.29
C SER A 273 2.35 -18.28 9.31
N LYS A 274 1.70 -17.22 9.83
CA LYS A 274 1.21 -16.11 8.99
C LYS A 274 2.34 -15.36 8.29
N SER A 275 3.47 -15.18 8.95
CA SER A 275 4.65 -14.52 8.37
C SER A 275 5.31 -15.39 7.28
N ALA A 276 5.48 -16.67 7.55
CA ALA A 276 6.06 -17.63 6.59
C ALA A 276 5.23 -17.73 5.31
N ARG A 277 3.89 -17.74 5.42
CA ARG A 277 2.98 -17.81 4.27
C ARG A 277 3.19 -16.63 3.30
N GLN A 278 3.60 -15.46 3.77
CA GLN A 278 3.85 -14.31 2.92
C GLN A 278 4.97 -14.55 1.90
N PHE A 279 5.89 -15.47 2.16
CA PHE A 279 6.99 -15.81 1.26
C PHE A 279 6.65 -16.95 0.28
N VAL A 280 5.50 -17.59 0.44
CA VAL A 280 5.03 -18.62 -0.50
C VAL A 280 4.25 -17.96 -1.63
N SER A 281 4.64 -18.26 -2.86
CA SER A 281 4.03 -17.73 -4.07
C SER A 281 3.75 -18.84 -5.07
N LYS A 282 2.75 -18.66 -5.92
CA LYS A 282 2.57 -19.50 -7.12
C LYS A 282 3.78 -19.36 -8.02
N ARG A 283 4.09 -20.43 -8.75
CA ARG A 283 5.05 -20.43 -9.83
C ARG A 283 4.39 -20.92 -11.11
N GLU A 284 4.12 -20.01 -12.02
CA GLU A 284 3.35 -20.27 -13.21
C GLU A 284 4.06 -21.29 -14.12
N SER A 285 5.39 -21.19 -14.26
CA SER A 285 6.18 -22.08 -15.11
C SER A 285 6.16 -23.56 -14.70
N THR A 286 5.82 -23.88 -13.45
CA THR A 286 5.76 -25.26 -12.95
C THR A 286 4.36 -25.67 -12.50
N GLY A 287 3.42 -24.72 -12.42
CA GLY A 287 2.07 -24.95 -11.88
C GLY A 287 2.04 -25.26 -10.38
N GLY A 288 3.17 -25.07 -9.66
CA GLY A 288 3.30 -25.33 -8.23
C GLY A 288 3.54 -24.06 -7.43
N ASP A 289 3.95 -24.24 -6.17
CA ASP A 289 4.33 -23.15 -5.29
C ASP A 289 5.86 -23.01 -5.25
N THR A 290 6.34 -21.80 -4.92
CA THR A 290 7.75 -21.47 -4.69
C THR A 290 7.90 -20.61 -3.45
N ILE A 291 9.12 -20.47 -2.96
CA ILE A 291 9.46 -19.60 -1.84
C ILE A 291 10.32 -18.45 -2.35
N LEU A 292 9.85 -17.24 -2.07
CA LEU A 292 10.61 -16.02 -2.33
C LEU A 292 11.61 -15.78 -1.19
N ALA A 293 12.84 -15.39 -1.54
CA ALA A 293 13.91 -15.20 -0.56
C ALA A 293 13.68 -14.02 0.37
N GLY A 294 12.91 -13.02 -0.06
CA GLY A 294 12.59 -11.85 0.75
C GLY A 294 11.96 -10.72 -0.04
N TYR A 295 11.06 -10.02 0.61
CA TYR A 295 10.43 -8.81 0.09
C TYR A 295 11.12 -7.56 0.65
N PRO A 296 11.17 -6.47 -0.11
CA PRO A 296 10.75 -6.33 -1.51
C PRO A 296 11.83 -6.73 -2.52
N PHE A 297 13.07 -7.06 -2.07
CA PHE A 297 14.28 -7.07 -2.91
C PHE A 297 14.49 -8.33 -3.72
N PHE A 298 14.23 -9.49 -3.11
CA PHE A 298 14.61 -10.77 -3.69
C PHE A 298 13.47 -11.39 -4.51
N GLU A 299 13.90 -12.22 -5.45
CA GLU A 299 13.03 -13.05 -6.27
C GLU A 299 13.06 -14.49 -5.75
N ASP A 300 12.47 -15.42 -6.47
CA ASP A 300 12.59 -16.81 -6.11
C ASP A 300 14.06 -17.27 -6.28
N LEU A 301 14.55 -17.98 -5.29
CA LEU A 301 15.90 -18.53 -5.36
C LEU A 301 15.88 -19.79 -6.22
N SER A 302 16.50 -19.73 -7.40
CA SER A 302 16.73 -20.89 -8.26
C SER A 302 17.45 -22.04 -7.55
N LEU A 303 18.21 -21.76 -6.49
CA LEU A 303 18.86 -22.76 -5.63
C LEU A 303 17.89 -23.70 -4.92
N ILE A 304 16.66 -23.28 -4.62
CA ILE A 304 15.62 -24.14 -4.05
C ILE A 304 15.16 -25.20 -5.07
N HIS A 305 15.31 -24.90 -6.35
CA HIS A 305 14.95 -25.79 -7.46
C HIS A 305 16.13 -26.63 -7.97
N ILE A 306 17.36 -26.33 -7.55
CA ILE A 306 18.57 -27.10 -7.87
C ILE A 306 18.73 -28.31 -6.93
N SER A 307 18.01 -28.33 -5.81
CA SER A 307 17.92 -29.51 -4.94
C SER A 307 16.98 -30.57 -5.51
N GLU A 308 16.96 -30.77 -6.82
CA GLU A 308 16.35 -31.96 -7.36
C GLU A 308 17.10 -33.21 -6.89
N PRO A 309 16.36 -34.29 -6.53
CA PRO A 309 16.97 -35.53 -6.06
C PRO A 309 17.64 -36.35 -7.17
N THR A 310 18.15 -35.71 -8.18
CA THR A 310 18.84 -36.33 -9.31
C THR A 310 20.35 -36.20 -9.22
N ARG A 311 20.90 -36.10 -8.01
CA ARG A 311 22.31 -36.46 -7.84
C ARG A 311 22.39 -37.92 -7.38
N PRO A 312 23.01 -38.80 -8.20
CA PRO A 312 23.24 -40.19 -7.84
C PRO A 312 24.11 -40.30 -6.63
#